data_f13f16d238efa347192b106e16468f93
#
_entry.id   f13f16d238efa347192b106e16468f93
#
_cell.length_a   1.000
_cell.length_b   1.000
_cell.length_c   1.000
_cell.angle_alpha   90.00
_cell.angle_beta   90.00
_cell.angle_gamma   90.00
#
_symmetry.space_group_name_H-M   'P 1'
#
loop_
_entity.id
_entity.type
_entity.pdbx_description
1 polymer ?
#
loop_
_entity_poly.entity_id
_entity_poly.type
_entity_poly.pdbx_seq_one_letter_code
_entity_poly.pdbx_strand_id
1 'polypeptide(L)'
;MCDLGYKETRGTCKAVKIPANAYATDASFQRGWECSRGYRETKGNCIIIKPQANGYLNASGDRWECNRGFREIKETCVKIKVPAHGFLSDFSGGNGWSCKHGYRATEDKCAAIKVPTNGYLADISSGAGWACNRGYRATRTTCEAVNVPENGYFQDTSYGSGWKCHRGYLAVDRKCVAVKIPANAYFTEESYGTSWKCDRGYIADKQTCRAVKMPSNAHLDYSGNNWECNQPYRKRNDTCELP
;
A
#
# COMPACT_ATOMS: atom_id res chain seq x y z
N MET A 1 36.32 4.50 -33.36
CA MET A 1 36.17 3.46 -32.32
C MET A 1 37.49 2.70 -32.26
N CYS A 2 38.10 2.52 -31.10
CA CYS A 2 39.36 1.81 -30.96
C CYS A 2 39.13 0.31 -30.76
N ASP A 3 40.11 -0.50 -31.16
CA ASP A 3 40.07 -1.95 -30.95
C ASP A 3 40.17 -2.32 -29.46
N LEU A 4 39.80 -3.56 -29.12
CA LEU A 4 39.87 -4.09 -27.77
C LEU A 4 41.30 -3.97 -27.21
N GLY A 5 41.46 -3.45 -26.01
CA GLY A 5 42.78 -3.15 -25.42
C GLY A 5 43.33 -1.76 -25.75
N TYR A 6 42.61 -0.95 -26.52
CA TYR A 6 42.96 0.45 -26.78
C TYR A 6 41.88 1.40 -26.28
N LYS A 7 42.30 2.59 -25.84
CA LYS A 7 41.40 3.66 -25.39
C LYS A 7 41.59 4.90 -26.23
N GLU A 8 40.53 5.51 -26.69
CA GLU A 8 40.58 6.78 -27.40
C GLU A 8 40.97 7.91 -26.44
N THR A 9 42.03 8.62 -26.83
CA THR A 9 42.50 9.79 -26.11
C THR A 9 42.80 10.89 -27.14
N ARG A 10 41.99 11.95 -27.15
CA ARG A 10 42.11 13.09 -28.10
C ARG A 10 42.16 12.64 -29.56
N GLY A 11 41.25 11.76 -29.98
CA GLY A 11 41.14 11.26 -31.35
C GLY A 11 42.18 10.19 -31.75
N THR A 12 43.02 9.72 -30.82
CA THR A 12 44.03 8.68 -31.08
C THR A 12 43.80 7.48 -30.15
N CYS A 13 43.88 6.27 -30.71
CA CYS A 13 43.79 5.02 -29.94
C CYS A 13 45.14 4.72 -29.27
N LYS A 14 45.18 4.74 -27.94
CA LYS A 14 46.33 4.38 -27.12
C LYS A 14 46.16 3.03 -26.47
N ALA A 15 47.20 2.19 -26.50
CA ALA A 15 47.20 0.89 -25.83
C ALA A 15 46.93 1.05 -24.31
N VAL A 16 46.03 0.27 -23.77
CA VAL A 16 45.73 0.22 -22.34
C VAL A 16 46.70 -0.76 -21.67
N LYS A 17 47.38 -0.32 -20.62
CA LYS A 17 48.23 -1.22 -19.83
C LYS A 17 47.35 -2.14 -18.99
N ILE A 18 47.23 -3.38 -19.42
CA ILE A 18 46.42 -4.42 -18.75
C ILE A 18 47.31 -5.08 -17.68
N PRO A 19 46.94 -5.06 -16.39
CA PRO A 19 47.68 -5.72 -15.33
C PRO A 19 47.59 -7.24 -15.42
N ALA A 20 48.50 -7.96 -14.73
CA ALA A 20 48.40 -9.40 -14.62
C ALA A 20 47.06 -9.83 -14.01
N ASN A 21 46.48 -10.95 -14.46
CA ASN A 21 45.20 -11.47 -14.04
C ASN A 21 44.00 -10.53 -14.35
N ALA A 22 44.13 -9.75 -15.42
CA ALA A 22 43.08 -8.93 -16.00
C ALA A 22 42.92 -9.24 -17.49
N TYR A 23 41.78 -8.85 -18.07
CA TYR A 23 41.49 -8.95 -19.51
C TYR A 23 40.96 -7.60 -20.03
N ALA A 24 41.16 -7.37 -21.32
CA ALA A 24 40.65 -6.17 -21.97
C ALA A 24 39.12 -6.18 -22.03
N THR A 25 38.49 -5.03 -21.82
CA THR A 25 37.05 -4.82 -21.96
C THR A 25 36.76 -3.67 -22.92
N ASP A 26 35.60 -3.72 -23.56
CA ASP A 26 35.15 -2.70 -24.54
C ASP A 26 34.41 -1.51 -23.86
N ALA A 27 34.68 -1.25 -22.59
CA ALA A 27 34.02 -0.18 -21.87
C ALA A 27 34.68 1.18 -22.15
N SER A 28 34.09 1.94 -23.08
CA SER A 28 34.54 3.30 -23.45
C SER A 28 34.55 4.31 -22.27
N PHE A 29 33.83 4.03 -21.20
CA PHE A 29 33.75 4.87 -19.99
C PHE A 29 34.56 4.38 -18.80
N GLN A 30 35.20 3.20 -18.91
CA GLN A 30 36.00 2.61 -17.85
C GLN A 30 37.51 2.58 -18.25
N ARG A 31 38.31 1.91 -17.42
CA ARG A 31 39.76 1.80 -17.58
C ARG A 31 40.20 0.90 -18.76
N GLY A 32 39.26 0.24 -19.46
CA GLY A 32 39.51 -0.62 -20.61
C GLY A 32 39.98 -2.05 -20.24
N TRP A 33 39.91 -2.43 -18.98
CA TRP A 33 40.18 -3.78 -18.50
C TRP A 33 39.44 -4.10 -17.21
N GLU A 34 39.23 -5.38 -16.96
CA GLU A 34 38.63 -5.94 -15.72
C GLU A 34 39.47 -7.09 -15.20
N CYS A 35 39.44 -7.32 -13.90
CA CYS A 35 40.11 -8.46 -13.29
C CYS A 35 39.43 -9.77 -13.69
N SER A 36 40.24 -10.80 -13.91
CA SER A 36 39.78 -12.15 -14.13
C SER A 36 39.05 -12.66 -12.88
N ARG A 37 38.11 -13.62 -13.09
CA ARG A 37 37.37 -14.25 -12.00
C ARG A 37 38.30 -14.74 -10.90
N GLY A 38 37.98 -14.44 -9.65
CA GLY A 38 38.78 -14.77 -8.49
C GLY A 38 39.82 -13.71 -8.12
N TYR A 39 39.82 -12.60 -8.83
CA TYR A 39 40.71 -11.46 -8.54
C TYR A 39 39.88 -10.19 -8.34
N ARG A 40 40.35 -9.30 -7.48
CA ARG A 40 39.75 -7.99 -7.20
C ARG A 40 40.75 -6.87 -7.50
N GLU A 41 40.24 -5.81 -8.09
CA GLU A 41 41.04 -4.61 -8.35
C GLU A 41 41.42 -3.92 -7.04
N THR A 42 42.71 -3.64 -6.90
CA THR A 42 43.26 -2.88 -5.79
C THR A 42 44.42 -2.03 -6.30
N LYS A 43 44.29 -0.70 -6.26
CA LYS A 43 45.31 0.26 -6.71
C LYS A 43 45.86 -0.04 -8.12
N GLY A 44 44.97 -0.37 -9.06
CA GLY A 44 45.35 -0.62 -10.46
C GLY A 44 45.92 -2.02 -10.76
N ASN A 45 45.89 -2.94 -9.80
CA ASN A 45 46.32 -4.33 -9.94
C ASN A 45 45.20 -5.30 -9.59
N CYS A 46 45.21 -6.51 -10.13
CA CYS A 46 44.30 -7.56 -9.79
C CYS A 46 44.90 -8.50 -8.73
N ILE A 47 44.37 -8.43 -7.52
CA ILE A 47 44.83 -9.21 -6.36
C ILE A 47 43.89 -10.43 -6.17
N ILE A 48 44.46 -11.60 -5.94
CA ILE A 48 43.71 -12.83 -5.72
C ILE A 48 42.78 -12.70 -4.52
N ILE A 49 41.52 -13.09 -4.69
CA ILE A 49 40.53 -13.18 -3.63
C ILE A 49 40.69 -14.54 -2.94
N LYS A 50 40.99 -14.55 -1.65
CA LYS A 50 41.07 -15.76 -0.84
C LYS A 50 39.78 -15.81 0.00
N PRO A 51 38.76 -16.67 -0.33
CA PRO A 51 37.60 -16.85 0.51
C PRO A 51 38.04 -17.32 1.91
N GLN A 52 37.38 -16.80 2.93
CA GLN A 52 37.59 -17.22 4.31
C GLN A 52 36.99 -18.62 4.55
N ALA A 53 37.32 -19.25 5.68
CA ALA A 53 36.67 -20.50 6.10
C ALA A 53 35.13 -20.30 6.13
N ASN A 54 34.39 -21.24 5.53
CA ASN A 54 32.92 -21.14 5.33
C ASN A 54 32.50 -19.98 4.40
N GLY A 55 33.38 -19.52 3.52
CA GLY A 55 33.11 -18.57 2.46
C GLY A 55 33.33 -19.16 1.08
N TYR A 56 32.78 -18.53 0.06
CA TYR A 56 32.91 -18.88 -1.36
C TYR A 56 33.03 -17.63 -2.22
N LEU A 57 33.53 -17.75 -3.44
CA LEU A 57 33.49 -16.65 -4.41
C LEU A 57 32.04 -16.47 -4.89
N ASN A 58 31.57 -15.22 -4.87
CA ASN A 58 30.26 -14.87 -5.40
C ASN A 58 30.14 -15.21 -6.92
N ALA A 59 28.93 -15.05 -7.47
CA ALA A 59 28.66 -15.40 -8.86
C ALA A 59 29.53 -14.58 -9.85
N SER A 60 29.79 -13.30 -9.61
CA SER A 60 30.68 -12.47 -10.43
C SER A 60 32.17 -12.81 -10.23
N GLY A 61 32.51 -13.46 -9.13
CA GLY A 61 33.93 -13.81 -8.84
C GLY A 61 34.81 -12.63 -8.47
N ASP A 62 34.24 -11.49 -8.10
CA ASP A 62 34.90 -10.25 -7.74
C ASP A 62 35.01 -10.01 -6.23
N ARG A 63 34.32 -10.84 -5.44
CA ARG A 63 34.35 -10.85 -3.98
C ARG A 63 34.01 -12.23 -3.43
N TRP A 64 34.25 -12.45 -2.17
CA TRP A 64 33.78 -13.64 -1.46
C TRP A 64 32.54 -13.30 -0.61
N GLU A 65 31.72 -14.30 -0.36
CA GLU A 65 30.52 -14.27 0.47
C GLU A 65 30.52 -15.46 1.42
N CYS A 66 29.81 -15.35 2.53
CA CYS A 66 29.69 -16.48 3.45
C CYS A 66 28.70 -17.52 2.97
N ASN A 67 28.99 -18.79 3.23
CA ASN A 67 28.07 -19.90 3.01
C ASN A 67 26.76 -19.68 3.80
N ARG A 68 25.68 -20.26 3.30
CA ARG A 68 24.37 -20.23 3.98
C ARG A 68 24.50 -20.73 5.43
N GLY A 69 23.93 -20.00 6.37
CA GLY A 69 24.06 -20.27 7.79
C GLY A 69 25.24 -19.60 8.48
N PHE A 70 25.99 -18.81 7.73
CA PHE A 70 27.07 -17.95 8.23
C PHE A 70 26.82 -16.50 7.80
N ARG A 71 27.35 -15.56 8.57
CA ARG A 71 27.34 -14.13 8.22
C ARG A 71 28.76 -13.54 8.38
N GLU A 72 29.04 -12.53 7.60
CA GLU A 72 30.30 -11.82 7.68
C GLU A 72 30.32 -10.91 8.92
N ILE A 73 31.32 -11.10 9.74
CA ILE A 73 31.65 -10.24 10.88
C ILE A 73 33.15 -10.03 10.86
N LYS A 74 33.63 -8.79 10.68
CA LYS A 74 35.06 -8.44 10.64
C LYS A 74 35.84 -9.35 9.68
N GLU A 75 35.41 -9.45 8.44
CA GLU A 75 36.02 -10.25 7.37
C GLU A 75 36.10 -11.77 7.64
N THR A 76 35.32 -12.28 8.58
CA THR A 76 35.22 -13.72 8.86
C THR A 76 33.77 -14.20 8.77
N CYS A 77 33.56 -15.46 8.35
CA CYS A 77 32.24 -16.06 8.32
C CYS A 77 31.93 -16.72 9.67
N VAL A 78 31.06 -16.11 10.42
CA VAL A 78 30.61 -16.58 11.74
C VAL A 78 29.27 -17.31 11.63
N LYS A 79 29.16 -18.47 12.24
CA LYS A 79 27.92 -19.26 12.23
C LYS A 79 26.74 -18.49 12.86
N ILE A 80 25.62 -18.43 12.14
CA ILE A 80 24.39 -17.83 12.63
C ILE A 80 23.78 -18.72 13.71
N LYS A 81 23.58 -18.18 14.90
CA LYS A 81 22.85 -18.85 15.99
C LYS A 81 21.35 -18.64 15.77
N VAL A 82 20.66 -19.65 15.22
CA VAL A 82 19.21 -19.64 15.06
C VAL A 82 18.56 -19.95 16.40
N PRO A 83 17.68 -19.11 16.93
CA PRO A 83 17.00 -19.37 18.21
C PRO A 83 15.97 -20.50 18.08
N ALA A 84 15.48 -21.01 19.21
CA ALA A 84 14.35 -21.93 19.25
C ALA A 84 13.15 -21.29 18.54
N HIS A 85 12.40 -22.07 17.76
CA HIS A 85 11.28 -21.60 16.90
C HIS A 85 11.69 -20.62 15.81
N GLY A 86 12.99 -20.50 15.49
CA GLY A 86 13.53 -19.77 14.36
C GLY A 86 13.90 -20.72 13.19
N PHE A 87 14.23 -20.11 12.06
CA PHE A 87 14.83 -20.75 10.87
C PHE A 87 15.75 -19.78 10.17
N LEU A 88 16.74 -20.30 9.41
CA LEU A 88 17.63 -19.46 8.60
C LEU A 88 16.83 -18.67 7.56
N SER A 89 17.10 -17.40 7.45
CA SER A 89 16.45 -16.50 6.49
C SER A 89 17.52 -15.70 5.73
N ASP A 90 17.40 -15.67 4.41
CA ASP A 90 18.34 -14.99 3.51
C ASP A 90 18.02 -13.48 3.34
N PHE A 91 17.22 -12.91 4.24
CA PHE A 91 16.91 -11.48 4.23
C PHE A 91 18.17 -10.65 4.57
N SER A 92 18.63 -9.87 3.61
CA SER A 92 19.90 -9.11 3.64
C SER A 92 19.99 -8.01 4.72
N GLY A 93 18.93 -7.71 5.45
CA GLY A 93 18.90 -6.67 6.49
C GLY A 93 18.71 -7.17 7.92
N GLY A 94 18.76 -8.49 8.16
CA GLY A 94 18.41 -9.07 9.46
C GLY A 94 19.55 -9.86 10.12
N ASN A 95 19.21 -10.55 11.21
CA ASN A 95 20.15 -11.40 11.96
C ASN A 95 20.46 -12.73 11.23
N GLY A 96 20.00 -12.93 9.99
CA GLY A 96 20.15 -14.15 9.21
C GLY A 96 19.19 -15.27 9.63
N TRP A 97 18.18 -14.94 10.44
CA TRP A 97 17.12 -15.86 10.83
C TRP A 97 15.78 -15.13 10.97
N SER A 98 14.70 -15.88 10.85
CA SER A 98 13.32 -15.42 11.05
C SER A 98 12.60 -16.39 11.99
N CYS A 99 11.51 -15.92 12.61
CA CYS A 99 10.70 -16.80 13.46
C CYS A 99 9.66 -17.57 12.64
N LYS A 100 9.36 -18.80 13.08
CA LYS A 100 8.25 -19.58 12.56
C LYS A 100 6.92 -18.88 12.81
N HIS A 101 5.91 -19.24 12.02
CA HIS A 101 4.53 -18.77 12.22
C HIS A 101 4.08 -18.96 13.68
N GLY A 102 3.42 -17.96 14.24
CA GLY A 102 3.02 -17.94 15.64
C GLY A 102 4.06 -17.41 16.62
N TYR A 103 5.23 -17.02 16.11
CA TYR A 103 6.31 -16.44 16.93
C TYR A 103 6.76 -15.09 16.36
N ARG A 104 7.25 -14.22 17.21
CA ARG A 104 7.82 -12.91 16.85
C ARG A 104 9.26 -12.80 17.35
N ALA A 105 10.10 -12.21 16.49
CA ALA A 105 11.47 -11.88 16.86
C ALA A 105 11.49 -10.78 17.95
N THR A 106 12.19 -11.06 19.03
CA THR A 106 12.50 -10.11 20.11
C THR A 106 13.98 -10.27 20.43
N GLU A 107 14.79 -9.23 20.16
CA GLU A 107 16.25 -9.31 20.30
C GLU A 107 16.86 -10.59 19.69
N ASP A 108 17.25 -11.58 20.49
CA ASP A 108 17.93 -12.80 20.06
C ASP A 108 17.04 -14.07 20.12
N LYS A 109 15.72 -13.94 20.26
CA LYS A 109 14.81 -15.09 20.40
C LYS A 109 13.50 -14.91 19.67
N CYS A 110 12.81 -16.03 19.43
CA CYS A 110 11.45 -16.05 18.93
C CYS A 110 10.47 -16.29 20.10
N ALA A 111 9.73 -15.23 20.46
CA ALA A 111 8.70 -15.29 21.49
C ALA A 111 7.34 -15.67 20.88
N ALA A 112 6.58 -16.54 21.54
CA ALA A 112 5.24 -16.93 21.11
C ALA A 112 4.31 -15.69 21.11
N ILE A 113 3.53 -15.55 20.04
CA ILE A 113 2.49 -14.52 19.92
C ILE A 113 1.32 -14.93 20.80
N LYS A 114 0.99 -14.10 21.77
CA LYS A 114 -0.21 -14.29 22.61
C LYS A 114 -1.43 -13.80 21.86
N VAL A 115 -2.21 -14.71 21.31
CA VAL A 115 -3.48 -14.40 20.65
C VAL A 115 -4.55 -14.20 21.73
N PRO A 116 -5.28 -13.07 21.74
CA PRO A 116 -6.36 -12.87 22.70
C PRO A 116 -7.56 -13.75 22.40
N THR A 117 -8.44 -13.90 23.38
CA THR A 117 -9.76 -14.53 23.19
C THR A 117 -10.50 -13.85 22.04
N ASN A 118 -11.18 -14.61 21.19
CA ASN A 118 -11.85 -14.14 19.97
C ASN A 118 -10.90 -13.52 18.92
N GLY A 119 -9.62 -13.91 18.97
CA GLY A 119 -8.61 -13.58 17.96
C GLY A 119 -8.05 -14.83 17.30
N TYR A 120 -7.28 -14.62 16.25
CA TYR A 120 -6.53 -15.65 15.51
C TYR A 120 -5.17 -15.11 15.08
N LEU A 121 -4.20 -16.00 14.83
CA LEU A 121 -2.90 -15.63 14.27
C LEU A 121 -3.08 -15.06 12.87
N ALA A 122 -2.44 -13.93 12.60
CA ALA A 122 -2.48 -13.28 11.30
C ALA A 122 -1.07 -12.83 10.88
N ASP A 123 -0.74 -13.09 9.61
CA ASP A 123 0.52 -12.66 9.00
C ASP A 123 0.46 -11.16 8.66
N ILE A 124 0.46 -10.33 9.69
CA ILE A 124 0.48 -8.87 9.55
C ILE A 124 1.91 -8.40 9.78
N SER A 125 2.60 -8.00 8.72
CA SER A 125 3.99 -7.56 8.73
C SER A 125 4.29 -6.37 9.68
N SER A 126 3.28 -5.60 10.06
CA SER A 126 3.41 -4.41 10.92
C SER A 126 2.54 -4.41 12.17
N GLY A 127 1.92 -5.53 12.52
CA GLY A 127 0.94 -5.60 13.60
C GLY A 127 1.34 -6.47 14.79
N ALA A 128 0.38 -6.78 15.63
CA ALA A 128 0.55 -7.65 16.80
C ALA A 128 0.78 -9.13 16.45
N GLY A 129 0.65 -9.51 15.18
CA GLY A 129 0.73 -10.90 14.69
C GLY A 129 -0.57 -11.69 14.95
N TRP A 130 -1.63 -10.99 15.29
CA TRP A 130 -2.98 -11.54 15.46
C TRP A 130 -4.02 -10.53 14.99
N ALA A 131 -5.19 -11.01 14.63
CA ALA A 131 -6.38 -10.24 14.29
C ALA A 131 -7.58 -10.76 15.08
N CYS A 132 -8.66 -9.98 15.13
CA CYS A 132 -9.88 -10.43 15.78
C CYS A 132 -10.78 -11.19 14.81
N ASN A 133 -11.52 -12.15 15.34
CA ASN A 133 -12.61 -12.81 14.64
C ASN A 133 -13.68 -11.80 14.20
N ARG A 134 -14.43 -12.14 13.15
CA ARG A 134 -15.53 -11.30 12.67
C ARG A 134 -16.52 -11.00 13.80
N GLY A 135 -16.93 -9.75 13.89
CA GLY A 135 -17.79 -9.26 14.98
C GLY A 135 -17.04 -8.72 16.19
N TYR A 136 -15.72 -8.80 16.17
CA TYR A 136 -14.87 -8.25 17.22
C TYR A 136 -13.93 -7.19 16.66
N ARG A 137 -13.53 -6.26 17.50
CA ARG A 137 -12.59 -5.19 17.19
C ARG A 137 -11.33 -5.33 18.04
N ALA A 138 -10.17 -5.16 17.41
CA ALA A 138 -8.90 -5.13 18.11
C ALA A 138 -8.76 -3.85 18.95
N THR A 139 -8.45 -4.03 20.23
CA THR A 139 -7.86 -3.01 21.08
C THR A 139 -6.33 -3.18 21.08
N ARG A 140 -5.64 -2.59 22.04
CA ARG A 140 -4.18 -2.78 22.13
C ARG A 140 -3.79 -4.25 22.41
N THR A 141 -4.60 -4.99 23.19
CA THR A 141 -4.27 -6.33 23.69
C THR A 141 -5.41 -7.34 23.64
N THR A 142 -6.63 -6.93 23.29
CA THR A 142 -7.84 -7.77 23.34
C THR A 142 -8.68 -7.64 22.08
N CYS A 143 -9.63 -8.56 21.89
CA CYS A 143 -10.69 -8.47 20.90
C CYS A 143 -12.02 -8.23 21.64
N GLU A 144 -12.59 -7.05 21.45
CA GLU A 144 -13.87 -6.65 22.05
C GLU A 144 -15.02 -6.82 21.05
N ALA A 145 -16.15 -7.32 21.51
CA ALA A 145 -17.34 -7.48 20.68
C ALA A 145 -17.83 -6.12 20.16
N VAL A 146 -18.15 -6.05 18.87
CA VAL A 146 -18.77 -4.87 18.27
C VAL A 146 -20.27 -4.88 18.60
N ASN A 147 -20.72 -3.95 19.42
CA ASN A 147 -22.13 -3.77 19.71
C ASN A 147 -22.81 -3.07 18.52
N VAL A 148 -23.48 -3.86 17.67
CA VAL A 148 -24.26 -3.35 16.55
C VAL A 148 -25.63 -2.90 17.09
N PRO A 149 -26.04 -1.62 16.89
CA PRO A 149 -27.34 -1.15 17.34
C PRO A 149 -28.48 -1.77 16.52
N GLU A 150 -29.71 -1.68 17.05
CA GLU A 150 -30.90 -2.02 16.29
C GLU A 150 -30.94 -1.24 14.97
N ASN A 151 -31.41 -1.87 13.90
CA ASN A 151 -31.38 -1.33 12.53
C ASN A 151 -29.98 -1.00 11.99
N GLY A 152 -28.94 -1.60 12.58
CA GLY A 152 -27.57 -1.59 12.09
C GLY A 152 -27.11 -2.96 11.62
N TYR A 153 -25.97 -3.00 10.95
CA TYR A 153 -25.28 -4.23 10.56
C TYR A 153 -23.78 -4.10 10.79
N PHE A 154 -23.13 -5.20 11.07
CA PHE A 154 -21.69 -5.26 11.24
C PHE A 154 -20.99 -4.94 9.91
N GLN A 155 -19.98 -4.07 9.97
CA GLN A 155 -19.10 -3.76 8.86
C GLN A 155 -17.63 -3.94 9.29
N ASP A 156 -16.95 -4.83 8.59
CA ASP A 156 -15.51 -5.09 8.82
C ASP A 156 -14.69 -3.95 8.23
N THR A 157 -14.47 -2.91 9.01
CA THR A 157 -13.61 -1.78 8.64
C THR A 157 -12.59 -1.53 9.73
N SER A 158 -11.35 -1.27 9.31
CA SER A 158 -10.25 -0.92 10.23
C SER A 158 -10.48 0.39 10.98
N TYR A 159 -11.41 1.22 10.49
CA TYR A 159 -11.75 2.54 11.03
C TYR A 159 -13.25 2.67 11.30
N GLY A 160 -13.61 3.48 12.29
CA GLY A 160 -15.00 3.75 12.64
C GLY A 160 -15.55 2.86 13.75
N SER A 161 -16.88 2.73 13.84
CA SER A 161 -17.58 2.00 14.91
C SER A 161 -17.61 0.48 14.73
N GLY A 162 -17.23 -0.03 13.54
CA GLY A 162 -17.37 -1.45 13.17
C GLY A 162 -18.79 -1.84 12.75
N TRP A 163 -19.68 -0.87 12.59
CA TRP A 163 -21.05 -1.09 12.12
C TRP A 163 -21.55 0.11 11.31
N LYS A 164 -22.56 -0.12 10.49
CA LYS A 164 -23.33 0.89 9.77
C LYS A 164 -24.83 0.67 9.99
N CYS A 165 -25.60 1.73 9.76
CA CYS A 165 -27.05 1.61 9.75
C CYS A 165 -27.55 1.01 8.43
N HIS A 166 -28.67 0.29 8.49
CA HIS A 166 -29.41 -0.12 7.31
C HIS A 166 -29.92 1.11 6.54
N ARG A 167 -30.21 0.89 5.25
CA ARG A 167 -30.77 1.93 4.38
C ARG A 167 -32.04 2.53 5.00
N GLY A 168 -32.14 3.86 4.99
CA GLY A 168 -33.23 4.59 5.62
C GLY A 168 -32.99 4.98 7.07
N TYR A 169 -31.82 4.64 7.62
CA TYR A 169 -31.42 5.02 8.98
C TYR A 169 -30.09 5.79 8.96
N LEU A 170 -29.93 6.68 9.92
CA LEU A 170 -28.71 7.44 10.16
C LEU A 170 -28.11 7.13 11.54
N ALA A 171 -26.77 7.12 11.60
CA ALA A 171 -26.07 6.96 12.86
C ALA A 171 -26.11 8.27 13.68
N VAL A 172 -26.81 8.24 14.80
CA VAL A 172 -26.90 9.34 15.76
C VAL A 172 -26.67 8.76 17.15
N ASP A 173 -25.71 9.29 17.90
CA ASP A 173 -25.40 8.87 19.29
C ASP A 173 -25.29 7.35 19.47
N ARG A 174 -24.57 6.67 18.56
CA ARG A 174 -24.38 5.21 18.54
C ARG A 174 -25.66 4.39 18.34
N LYS A 175 -26.70 4.98 17.78
CA LYS A 175 -27.96 4.33 17.41
C LYS A 175 -28.26 4.55 15.95
N CYS A 176 -29.04 3.69 15.34
CA CYS A 176 -29.57 3.91 14.00
C CYS A 176 -30.99 4.47 14.10
N VAL A 177 -31.13 5.75 13.76
CA VAL A 177 -32.40 6.47 13.83
C VAL A 177 -33.02 6.54 12.44
N ALA A 178 -34.30 6.23 12.31
CA ALA A 178 -35.00 6.29 11.02
C ALA A 178 -34.99 7.72 10.45
N VAL A 179 -34.67 7.85 9.17
CA VAL A 179 -34.75 9.12 8.44
C VAL A 179 -36.23 9.45 8.18
N LYS A 180 -36.67 10.61 8.65
CA LYS A 180 -37.98 11.13 8.30
C LYS A 180 -37.94 11.69 6.89
N ILE A 181 -38.49 10.95 5.93
CA ILE A 181 -38.60 11.37 4.54
C ILE A 181 -39.91 12.10 4.36
N PRO A 182 -39.95 13.36 3.90
CA PRO A 182 -41.17 14.08 3.63
C PRO A 182 -41.95 13.47 2.44
N ALA A 183 -43.21 13.84 2.29
CA ALA A 183 -43.99 13.48 1.11
C ALA A 183 -43.33 14.01 -0.15
N ASN A 184 -43.41 13.27 -1.24
CA ASN A 184 -42.79 13.57 -2.55
C ASN A 184 -41.24 13.71 -2.46
N ALA A 185 -40.61 12.85 -1.64
CA ALA A 185 -39.17 12.74 -1.52
C ALA A 185 -38.73 11.27 -1.41
N TYR A 186 -37.47 10.98 -1.71
CA TYR A 186 -36.85 9.68 -1.58
C TYR A 186 -35.55 9.74 -0.81
N PHE A 187 -35.17 8.66 -0.19
CA PHE A 187 -33.92 8.53 0.56
C PHE A 187 -32.70 8.56 -0.36
N THR A 188 -31.64 9.30 0.05
CA THR A 188 -30.32 9.27 -0.59
C THR A 188 -29.22 8.98 0.43
N GLU A 189 -28.15 8.31 -0.01
CA GLU A 189 -26.97 8.01 0.82
C GLU A 189 -25.89 9.09 0.74
N GLU A 190 -26.21 10.31 0.31
CA GLU A 190 -25.24 11.38 0.20
C GLU A 190 -24.69 11.81 1.56
N SER A 191 -23.37 11.98 1.62
CA SER A 191 -22.65 12.31 2.87
C SER A 191 -22.85 13.75 3.34
N TYR A 192 -23.43 14.60 2.51
CA TYR A 192 -23.64 16.03 2.80
C TYR A 192 -25.09 16.43 2.53
N GLY A 193 -25.69 17.16 3.46
CA GLY A 193 -27.04 17.67 3.34
C GLY A 193 -28.10 16.80 4.01
N THR A 194 -29.33 16.89 3.52
CA THR A 194 -30.45 16.05 3.97
C THR A 194 -30.32 14.66 3.35
N SER A 195 -30.56 13.60 4.10
CA SER A 195 -30.54 12.22 3.60
C SER A 195 -31.74 11.87 2.72
N TRP A 196 -32.33 12.86 2.10
CA TRP A 196 -33.43 12.72 1.15
C TRP A 196 -33.37 13.82 0.07
N LYS A 197 -33.93 13.54 -1.08
CA LYS A 197 -34.13 14.48 -2.20
C LYS A 197 -35.60 14.47 -2.60
N CYS A 198 -36.07 15.59 -3.12
CA CYS A 198 -37.43 15.66 -3.65
C CYS A 198 -37.55 14.84 -4.94
N ASP A 199 -38.72 14.25 -5.14
CA ASP A 199 -39.07 13.62 -6.41
C ASP A 199 -39.07 14.64 -7.56
N ARG A 200 -39.00 14.13 -8.78
CA ARG A 200 -39.08 14.97 -9.99
C ARG A 200 -40.41 15.76 -10.01
N GLY A 201 -40.31 17.06 -10.25
CA GLY A 201 -41.43 17.98 -10.20
C GLY A 201 -41.63 18.66 -8.85
N TYR A 202 -40.76 18.38 -7.91
CA TYR A 202 -40.80 19.00 -6.58
C TYR A 202 -39.44 19.66 -6.25
N ILE A 203 -39.47 20.72 -5.44
CA ILE A 203 -38.29 21.45 -4.95
C ILE A 203 -38.28 21.46 -3.44
N ALA A 204 -37.08 21.34 -2.86
CA ALA A 204 -36.90 21.37 -1.42
C ALA A 204 -37.24 22.76 -0.84
N ASP A 205 -38.10 22.77 0.15
CA ASP A 205 -38.45 23.97 0.94
C ASP A 205 -38.32 23.60 2.43
N LYS A 206 -37.21 24.00 3.04
CA LYS A 206 -36.81 23.61 4.42
C LYS A 206 -36.79 22.09 4.60
N GLN A 207 -37.83 21.52 5.21
CA GLN A 207 -37.94 20.09 5.50
C GLN A 207 -39.07 19.40 4.73
N THR A 208 -39.57 20.02 3.66
CA THR A 208 -40.67 19.50 2.82
C THR A 208 -40.30 19.59 1.34
N CYS A 209 -41.04 18.88 0.52
CA CYS A 209 -40.97 18.99 -0.94
C CYS A 209 -42.24 19.68 -1.46
N ARG A 210 -42.07 20.82 -2.11
CA ARG A 210 -43.16 21.60 -2.70
C ARG A 210 -43.14 21.40 -4.23
N ALA A 211 -44.30 21.27 -4.85
CA ALA A 211 -44.43 21.16 -6.30
C ALA A 211 -43.81 22.38 -7.00
N VAL A 212 -43.04 22.15 -8.04
CA VAL A 212 -42.49 23.19 -8.92
C VAL A 212 -43.64 23.90 -9.61
N LYS A 213 -43.80 25.18 -9.37
CA LYS A 213 -44.77 25.99 -10.07
C LYS A 213 -44.24 26.34 -11.46
N MET A 214 -44.73 25.66 -12.48
CA MET A 214 -44.34 25.92 -13.87
C MET A 214 -45.28 26.96 -14.51
N PRO A 215 -44.76 28.01 -15.15
CA PRO A 215 -45.59 28.90 -15.96
C PRO A 215 -46.02 28.24 -17.25
N SER A 216 -46.94 28.86 -17.98
CA SER A 216 -47.32 28.43 -19.33
C SER A 216 -46.07 28.45 -20.23
N ASN A 217 -46.00 27.51 -21.18
CA ASN A 217 -44.86 27.33 -22.11
C ASN A 217 -43.52 26.97 -21.46
N ALA A 218 -43.56 26.34 -20.26
CA ALA A 218 -42.41 25.81 -19.59
C ALA A 218 -42.48 24.27 -19.47
N HIS A 219 -41.32 23.65 -19.21
CA HIS A 219 -41.19 22.25 -18.86
C HIS A 219 -40.18 22.10 -17.72
N LEU A 220 -40.16 20.97 -17.05
CA LEU A 220 -39.14 20.69 -16.05
C LEU A 220 -37.77 20.61 -16.71
N ASP A 221 -36.78 21.24 -16.09
CA ASP A 221 -35.40 21.15 -16.51
C ASP A 221 -34.82 19.73 -16.39
N TYR A 222 -33.58 19.54 -16.76
CA TYR A 222 -32.90 18.23 -16.67
C TYR A 222 -32.85 17.72 -15.22
N SER A 223 -32.65 18.59 -14.24
CA SER A 223 -32.65 18.23 -12.82
C SER A 223 -34.01 17.73 -12.31
N GLY A 224 -35.09 18.18 -12.96
CA GLY A 224 -36.45 17.89 -12.57
C GLY A 224 -36.95 18.65 -11.35
N ASN A 225 -36.13 19.55 -10.79
CA ASN A 225 -36.43 20.33 -9.59
C ASN A 225 -36.57 21.84 -9.87
N ASN A 226 -36.46 22.22 -11.16
CA ASN A 226 -36.68 23.55 -11.65
C ASN A 226 -37.35 23.50 -13.03
N TRP A 227 -37.58 24.62 -13.68
CA TRP A 227 -38.21 24.69 -14.98
C TRP A 227 -37.44 25.55 -15.96
N GLU A 228 -37.60 25.24 -17.26
CA GLU A 228 -37.08 25.96 -18.40
C GLU A 228 -38.19 26.27 -19.40
N CYS A 229 -38.04 27.33 -20.21
CA CYS A 229 -39.04 27.67 -21.22
C CYS A 229 -38.92 26.77 -22.45
N ASN A 230 -40.05 26.36 -23.02
CA ASN A 230 -40.11 25.72 -24.32
C ASN A 230 -39.64 26.68 -25.44
N GLN A 231 -38.93 26.19 -26.41
CA GLN A 231 -38.62 27.02 -27.60
C GLN A 231 -39.89 27.38 -28.36
N PRO A 232 -40.04 28.63 -28.87
CA PRO A 232 -39.07 29.73 -28.94
C PRO A 232 -39.09 30.68 -27.74
N TYR A 233 -39.84 30.38 -26.67
CA TYR A 233 -40.00 31.24 -25.49
C TYR A 233 -38.68 31.40 -24.70
N ARG A 234 -38.53 32.58 -24.07
CA ARG A 234 -37.41 32.88 -23.21
C ARG A 234 -37.87 33.23 -21.81
N LYS A 235 -37.07 32.89 -20.83
CA LYS A 235 -37.35 33.17 -19.43
C LYS A 235 -37.23 34.69 -19.17
N ARG A 236 -38.30 35.29 -18.68
CA ARG A 236 -38.33 36.64 -18.12
C ARG A 236 -38.98 36.56 -16.75
N ASN A 237 -38.17 36.82 -15.70
CA ASN A 237 -38.59 36.61 -14.31
C ASN A 237 -39.15 35.22 -14.10
N ASP A 238 -40.41 35.06 -13.71
CA ASP A 238 -41.11 33.82 -13.44
C ASP A 238 -42.09 33.43 -14.58
N THR A 239 -41.90 33.96 -15.80
CA THR A 239 -42.74 33.70 -16.98
C THR A 239 -41.89 33.28 -18.19
N CYS A 240 -42.53 32.67 -19.16
CA CYS A 240 -41.95 32.36 -20.49
C CYS A 240 -42.64 33.23 -21.55
N GLU A 241 -41.89 34.15 -22.12
CA GLU A 241 -42.38 35.13 -23.13
C GLU A 241 -41.70 34.90 -24.48
N LEU A 242 -42.38 35.26 -25.56
CA LEU A 242 -41.76 35.31 -26.87
C LEU A 242 -40.69 36.40 -26.93
N PRO A 243 -39.59 36.21 -27.65
CA PRO A 243 -38.49 37.17 -27.78
C PRO A 243 -38.91 38.47 -28.43
#